data_65fb2f2f10f2b9c1b4544a2e4779ab79
#
_entry.id   65fb2f2f10f2b9c1b4544a2e4779ab79
#
_cell.length_a   1.000
_cell.length_b   1.000
_cell.length_c   1.000
_cell.angle_alpha   90.00
_cell.angle_beta   90.00
_cell.angle_gamma   90.00
#
_symmetry.space_group_name_H-M   'P 1'
#
loop_
_entity.id
_entity.type
_entity.pdbx_description
1 polymer ?
#
loop_
_entity_poly.entity_id
_entity_poly.type
_entity_poly.pdbx_seq_one_letter_code
_entity_poly.pdbx_strand_id
1 'polypeptide(L)'
;MLKPTYIYLTGKSEIKIWGLSGRERLQRMIKPIENARLTEKIETLPENASLLILNADYLFDARVLNALLSIKNPMALYSHDKQLVAMRVLREQGARYLQLFEKQNKDNILVSALPGYTLDDLKIDIQQNLKKKDPPYILPINERNHKLLEKELFAGSYKGVTDLVTKWVWPLPAYWCTHLCVRYGWKPNHVTWLSVVFAIFAGVAFWYGFFAAGLIMGWFMTFLDTVDGKLARVTVTSSRFGDVLDHGLDIIHPPLWYLAWGFGLAGTLTPVGNLELLMWLMLFGYIGGRLCEGAFQFGLAKFDMFIWRRFDSFNRLITARRNPNLILLTYGWYVGRPDLGLLLVVAWHLISTAILFGRLLAGWQVSRKEGQLRSWLQDIDPARDRDLLAVKLFTRAPIEPGRG
;
A
#
# COMPACT_ATOMS: atom_id res chain seq x y z
N MET A 1 19.70 -19.38 -16.69
CA MET A 1 19.13 -19.09 -15.35
C MET A 1 20.05 -18.12 -14.61
N LEU A 2 19.51 -17.10 -14.00
CA LEU A 2 20.31 -16.18 -13.16
C LEU A 2 20.81 -16.95 -11.94
N LYS A 3 22.12 -16.84 -11.63
CA LYS A 3 22.68 -17.46 -10.42
C LYS A 3 21.98 -16.86 -9.19
N PRO A 4 21.57 -17.66 -8.19
CA PRO A 4 20.90 -17.15 -7.00
C PRO A 4 21.86 -16.30 -6.16
N THR A 5 21.36 -15.25 -5.53
CA THR A 5 22.07 -14.50 -4.49
C THR A 5 21.77 -15.16 -3.14
N TYR A 6 22.81 -15.53 -2.43
CA TYR A 6 22.68 -16.06 -1.06
C TYR A 6 22.69 -14.91 -0.07
N ILE A 7 21.82 -14.99 0.93
CA ILE A 7 21.64 -13.92 1.92
C ILE A 7 21.93 -14.47 3.30
N TYR A 8 22.87 -13.85 3.98
CA TYR A 8 23.24 -14.13 5.36
C TYR A 8 22.75 -12.99 6.26
N LEU A 9 22.04 -13.31 7.34
CA LEU A 9 21.53 -12.32 8.28
C LEU A 9 22.42 -12.28 9.53
N THR A 10 22.99 -11.10 9.80
CA THR A 10 23.65 -10.77 11.07
C THR A 10 22.66 -10.10 12.02
N GLY A 11 23.13 -9.71 13.20
CA GLY A 11 22.29 -9.04 14.21
C GLY A 11 21.53 -10.02 15.11
N LYS A 12 21.31 -9.60 16.34
CA LYS A 12 20.73 -10.43 17.42
C LYS A 12 19.58 -9.75 18.15
N SER A 13 19.10 -8.61 17.66
CA SER A 13 18.01 -7.88 18.32
C SER A 13 16.72 -8.72 18.36
N GLU A 14 16.21 -8.95 19.56
CA GLU A 14 14.93 -9.60 19.81
C GLU A 14 13.76 -8.63 19.87
N ILE A 15 14.03 -7.33 19.71
CA ILE A 15 13.00 -6.28 19.74
C ILE A 15 12.02 -6.52 18.59
N LYS A 16 10.75 -6.61 18.93
CA LYS A 16 9.68 -6.87 17.97
C LYS A 16 8.99 -5.57 17.57
N ILE A 17 8.82 -5.40 16.26
CA ILE A 17 8.04 -4.33 15.62
C ILE A 17 6.89 -4.98 14.89
N TRP A 18 5.66 -4.67 15.29
CA TRP A 18 4.45 -5.36 14.80
C TRP A 18 4.55 -6.89 14.95
N GLY A 19 5.05 -7.35 16.11
CA GLY A 19 5.16 -8.75 16.45
C GLY A 19 6.30 -9.51 15.76
N LEU A 20 7.17 -8.86 14.99
CA LEU A 20 8.28 -9.46 14.26
C LEU A 20 9.62 -8.85 14.68
N SER A 21 10.62 -9.69 14.94
CA SER A 21 12.02 -9.24 15.02
C SER A 21 12.51 -8.78 13.63
N GLY A 22 13.59 -8.00 13.60
CA GLY A 22 14.20 -7.58 12.34
C GLY A 22 14.59 -8.77 11.46
N ARG A 23 15.11 -9.87 12.07
CA ARG A 23 15.44 -11.12 11.38
C ARG A 23 14.23 -11.79 10.77
N GLU A 24 13.14 -11.97 11.52
CA GLU A 24 11.89 -12.56 11.01
C GLU A 24 11.29 -11.74 9.88
N ARG A 25 11.36 -10.41 9.99
CA ARG A 25 10.89 -9.49 8.96
C ARG A 25 11.67 -9.65 7.66
N LEU A 26 13.00 -9.65 7.72
CA LEU A 26 13.85 -9.85 6.54
C LEU A 26 13.60 -11.23 5.92
N GLN A 27 13.48 -12.28 6.72
CA GLN A 27 13.17 -13.64 6.22
C GLN A 27 11.85 -13.65 5.44
N ARG A 28 10.79 -12.98 5.95
CA ARG A 28 9.51 -12.88 5.24
C ARG A 28 9.60 -12.06 3.96
N MET A 29 10.40 -10.98 3.95
CA MET A 29 10.63 -10.15 2.76
C MET A 29 11.40 -10.90 1.67
N ILE A 30 12.36 -11.74 2.05
CA ILE A 30 13.22 -12.49 1.12
C ILE A 30 12.50 -13.71 0.54
N LYS A 31 11.68 -14.39 1.35
CA LYS A 31 11.01 -15.65 0.98
C LYS A 31 10.31 -15.66 -0.39
N PRO A 32 9.60 -14.61 -0.82
CA PRO A 32 8.92 -14.58 -2.12
C PRO A 32 9.84 -14.28 -3.31
N ILE A 33 11.12 -13.98 -3.09
CA ILE A 33 12.06 -13.57 -4.14
C ILE A 33 12.75 -14.81 -4.73
N GLU A 34 12.42 -15.17 -5.97
CA GLU A 34 12.87 -16.41 -6.62
C GLU A 34 14.39 -16.57 -6.70
N ASN A 35 15.12 -15.47 -6.91
CA ASN A 35 16.58 -15.48 -7.07
C ASN A 35 17.34 -15.18 -5.76
N ALA A 36 16.68 -15.22 -4.61
CA ALA A 36 17.28 -14.99 -3.30
C ALA A 36 17.12 -16.24 -2.42
N ARG A 37 18.18 -16.65 -1.75
CA ARG A 37 18.17 -17.80 -0.85
C ARG A 37 18.83 -17.46 0.49
N LEU A 38 18.10 -17.68 1.57
CA LEU A 38 18.68 -17.55 2.91
C LEU A 38 19.70 -18.66 3.16
N THR A 39 20.78 -18.31 3.83
CA THR A 39 21.78 -19.25 4.30
C THR A 39 22.16 -18.97 5.76
N GLU A 40 22.41 -20.02 6.52
CA GLU A 40 22.93 -19.92 7.89
C GLU A 40 24.44 -20.23 7.95
N LYS A 41 24.99 -20.86 6.90
CA LYS A 41 26.39 -21.24 6.82
C LYS A 41 26.99 -20.80 5.49
N ILE A 42 28.01 -19.95 5.55
CA ILE A 42 28.71 -19.43 4.38
C ILE A 42 29.58 -20.50 3.72
N GLU A 43 30.14 -21.42 4.54
CA GLU A 43 31.06 -22.43 4.11
C GLU A 43 30.43 -23.48 3.17
N THR A 44 29.12 -23.68 3.26
CA THR A 44 28.39 -24.66 2.44
C THR A 44 27.96 -24.13 1.07
N LEU A 45 28.22 -22.85 0.80
CA LEU A 45 27.83 -22.23 -0.47
C LEU A 45 28.74 -22.66 -1.62
N PRO A 46 28.26 -22.66 -2.88
CA PRO A 46 29.08 -22.89 -4.06
C PRO A 46 30.24 -21.88 -4.16
N GLU A 47 31.35 -22.28 -4.72
CA GLU A 47 32.43 -21.36 -5.09
C GLU A 47 31.91 -20.29 -6.03
N ASN A 48 32.43 -19.07 -5.91
CA ASN A 48 31.95 -17.88 -6.67
C ASN A 48 30.46 -17.52 -6.45
N ALA A 49 29.81 -18.01 -5.38
CA ALA A 49 28.48 -17.60 -5.04
C ALA A 49 28.45 -16.12 -4.62
N SER A 50 27.43 -15.37 -5.11
CA SER A 50 27.18 -14.00 -4.63
C SER A 50 26.54 -14.06 -3.25
N LEU A 51 27.18 -13.46 -2.26
CA LEU A 51 26.73 -13.38 -0.87
C LEU A 51 26.34 -11.95 -0.52
N LEU A 52 25.12 -11.77 -0.06
CA LEU A 52 24.62 -10.52 0.51
C LEU A 52 24.48 -10.69 2.03
N ILE A 53 25.23 -9.94 2.81
CA ILE A 53 25.16 -9.91 4.27
C ILE A 53 24.29 -8.72 4.66
N LEU A 54 23.27 -8.93 5.49
CA LEU A 54 22.35 -7.88 5.98
C LEU A 54 22.34 -7.86 7.51
N ASN A 55 22.35 -6.66 8.08
CA ASN A 55 22.21 -6.48 9.53
C ASN A 55 20.73 -6.46 9.93
N ALA A 56 20.28 -7.51 10.60
CA ALA A 56 18.90 -7.64 11.06
C ALA A 56 18.55 -6.75 12.27
N ASP A 57 19.51 -6.03 12.84
CA ASP A 57 19.27 -5.02 13.85
C ASP A 57 18.78 -3.69 13.23
N TYR A 58 18.57 -3.68 11.90
CA TYR A 58 18.01 -2.55 11.15
C TYR A 58 16.70 -2.94 10.46
N LEU A 59 15.81 -1.96 10.39
CA LEU A 59 14.57 -2.02 9.64
C LEU A 59 14.82 -1.56 8.21
N PHE A 60 14.69 -2.46 7.24
CA PHE A 60 14.88 -2.18 5.82
C PHE A 60 13.55 -1.89 5.12
N ASP A 61 13.53 -0.87 4.25
CA ASP A 61 12.48 -0.74 3.23
C ASP A 61 12.62 -1.86 2.19
N ALA A 62 11.50 -2.44 1.75
CA ALA A 62 11.50 -3.50 0.75
C ALA A 62 12.14 -3.07 -0.59
N ARG A 63 12.03 -1.80 -0.94
CA ARG A 63 12.67 -1.23 -2.14
C ARG A 63 14.19 -1.25 -2.05
N VAL A 64 14.73 -0.98 -0.86
CA VAL A 64 16.17 -1.06 -0.61
C VAL A 64 16.65 -2.48 -0.79
N LEU A 65 15.94 -3.47 -0.24
CA LEU A 65 16.28 -4.88 -0.42
C LEU A 65 16.29 -5.28 -1.91
N ASN A 66 15.29 -4.86 -2.66
CA ASN A 66 15.21 -5.12 -4.10
C ASN A 66 16.35 -4.42 -4.88
N ALA A 67 16.69 -3.18 -4.52
CA ALA A 67 17.82 -2.47 -5.11
C ALA A 67 19.15 -3.19 -4.82
N LEU A 68 19.36 -3.63 -3.58
CA LEU A 68 20.55 -4.42 -3.20
C LEU A 68 20.64 -5.72 -4.00
N LEU A 69 19.51 -6.40 -4.23
CA LEU A 69 19.51 -7.65 -5.01
C LEU A 69 19.79 -7.42 -6.49
N SER A 70 19.51 -6.24 -7.02
CA SER A 70 19.81 -5.89 -8.42
C SER A 70 21.28 -5.54 -8.68
N ILE A 71 22.01 -5.09 -7.67
CA ILE A 71 23.44 -4.76 -7.75
C ILE A 71 24.24 -6.08 -7.80
N LYS A 72 25.08 -6.26 -8.82
CA LYS A 72 25.87 -7.49 -8.99
C LYS A 72 27.29 -7.38 -8.44
N ASN A 73 27.83 -6.18 -8.39
CA ASN A 73 29.19 -5.91 -7.97
C ASN A 73 29.35 -5.93 -6.45
N PRO A 74 30.52 -6.29 -5.92
CA PRO A 74 30.84 -6.13 -4.51
C PRO A 74 30.64 -4.71 -4.05
N MET A 75 30.01 -4.50 -2.86
CA MET A 75 29.68 -3.19 -2.32
C MET A 75 29.45 -3.23 -0.81
N ALA A 76 29.58 -2.10 -0.17
CA ALA A 76 29.18 -1.86 1.22
C ALA A 76 28.11 -0.77 1.28
N LEU A 77 27.00 -0.99 2.00
CA LEU A 77 25.95 -0.01 2.22
C LEU A 77 26.00 0.49 3.66
N TYR A 78 26.03 1.79 3.81
CA TYR A 78 26.08 2.47 5.10
C TYR A 78 24.75 3.16 5.40
N SER A 79 24.36 3.14 6.68
CA SER A 79 23.25 3.95 7.19
C SER A 79 23.64 5.44 7.21
N HIS A 80 22.66 6.30 7.49
CA HIS A 80 22.91 7.73 7.69
C HIS A 80 23.95 8.00 8.80
N ASP A 81 23.97 7.16 9.83
CA ASP A 81 24.93 7.24 10.95
C ASP A 81 26.27 6.55 10.64
N LYS A 82 26.58 6.32 9.35
CA LYS A 82 27.80 5.68 8.86
C LYS A 82 28.04 4.26 9.40
N GLN A 83 26.99 3.59 9.89
CA GLN A 83 27.08 2.17 10.29
C GLN A 83 26.91 1.29 9.06
N LEU A 84 27.68 0.19 8.98
CA LEU A 84 27.56 -0.79 7.92
C LEU A 84 26.28 -1.63 8.13
N VAL A 85 25.35 -1.55 7.18
CA VAL A 85 24.03 -2.20 7.28
C VAL A 85 23.87 -3.35 6.31
N ALA A 86 24.56 -3.30 5.18
CA ALA A 86 24.57 -4.39 4.21
C ALA A 86 25.90 -4.45 3.46
N MET A 87 26.27 -5.63 2.99
CA MET A 87 27.48 -5.85 2.21
C MET A 87 27.25 -6.95 1.18
N ARG A 88 27.72 -6.74 -0.05
CA ARG A 88 27.75 -7.77 -1.08
C ARG A 88 29.20 -8.16 -1.36
N VAL A 89 29.50 -9.45 -1.31
CA VAL A 89 30.83 -10.02 -1.55
C VAL A 89 30.72 -11.36 -2.27
N LEU A 90 31.83 -11.91 -2.73
CA LEU A 90 31.91 -13.28 -3.16
C LEU A 90 32.08 -14.21 -1.94
N ARG A 91 31.55 -15.43 -2.04
CA ARG A 91 31.64 -16.45 -0.96
C ARG A 91 33.04 -16.64 -0.42
N GLU A 92 34.07 -16.70 -1.29
CA GLU A 92 35.47 -16.89 -0.91
C GLU A 92 35.97 -15.84 0.11
N GLN A 93 35.43 -14.62 0.01
CA GLN A 93 35.75 -13.52 0.91
C GLN A 93 34.79 -13.42 2.09
N GLY A 94 33.68 -14.22 2.07
CA GLY A 94 32.55 -14.08 2.98
C GLY A 94 32.90 -14.13 4.44
N ALA A 95 33.71 -15.14 4.86
CA ALA A 95 34.11 -15.28 6.26
C ALA A 95 34.97 -14.11 6.77
N ARG A 96 35.93 -13.63 5.94
CA ARG A 96 36.76 -12.47 6.26
C ARG A 96 35.91 -11.20 6.41
N TYR A 97 35.01 -10.96 5.47
CA TYR A 97 34.19 -9.76 5.50
C TYR A 97 33.09 -9.82 6.57
N LEU A 98 32.63 -11.02 6.96
CA LEU A 98 31.73 -11.16 8.10
C LEU A 98 32.38 -10.72 9.40
N GLN A 99 33.63 -11.14 9.66
CA GLN A 99 34.41 -10.69 10.82
C GLN A 99 34.62 -9.18 10.81
N LEU A 100 34.93 -8.59 9.65
CA LEU A 100 35.06 -7.14 9.49
C LEU A 100 33.74 -6.44 9.73
N PHE A 101 32.63 -7.00 9.26
CA PHE A 101 31.28 -6.47 9.48
C PHE A 101 30.93 -6.41 10.97
N GLU A 102 31.19 -7.50 11.70
CA GLU A 102 30.97 -7.55 13.14
C GLU A 102 31.90 -6.63 13.93
N LYS A 103 33.15 -6.50 13.51
CA LYS A 103 34.13 -5.61 14.13
C LYS A 103 33.83 -4.15 13.87
N GLN A 104 33.47 -3.80 12.65
CA GLN A 104 33.13 -2.41 12.31
C GLN A 104 31.93 -1.88 13.10
N ASN A 105 30.91 -2.71 13.31
CA ASN A 105 29.75 -2.33 14.12
C ASN A 105 30.11 -2.06 15.59
N LYS A 106 31.30 -2.53 16.05
CA LYS A 106 31.84 -2.21 17.38
C LYS A 106 32.75 -0.97 17.39
N ASP A 107 33.60 -0.84 16.37
CA ASP A 107 34.72 0.10 16.38
C ASP A 107 34.55 1.27 15.40
N ASN A 108 33.44 1.37 14.66
CA ASN A 108 33.14 2.41 13.64
C ASN A 108 34.22 2.55 12.55
N ILE A 109 34.95 1.49 12.22
CA ILE A 109 36.00 1.52 11.19
C ILE A 109 35.35 1.30 9.82
N LEU A 110 35.53 2.23 8.87
CA LEU A 110 35.04 2.08 7.49
C LEU A 110 35.76 0.93 6.78
N VAL A 111 35.03 0.06 6.11
CA VAL A 111 35.58 -1.00 5.25
C VAL A 111 36.02 -0.37 3.93
N SER A 112 37.22 0.17 3.90
CA SER A 112 37.78 0.90 2.77
C SER A 112 38.05 0.04 1.51
N ALA A 113 37.95 -1.29 1.63
CA ALA A 113 38.24 -2.22 0.55
C ALA A 113 37.09 -2.42 -0.46
N LEU A 114 35.90 -1.94 -0.17
CA LEU A 114 34.71 -2.06 -1.03
C LEU A 114 34.16 -0.68 -1.39
N PRO A 115 33.56 -0.50 -2.60
CA PRO A 115 32.84 0.70 -2.91
C PRO A 115 31.72 0.95 -1.88
N GLY A 116 31.76 2.11 -1.21
CA GLY A 116 30.78 2.53 -0.22
C GLY A 116 29.58 3.17 -0.91
N TYR A 117 28.38 2.76 -0.53
CA TYR A 117 27.11 3.34 -0.98
C TYR A 117 26.34 3.84 0.23
N THR A 118 25.60 4.88 0.01
CA THR A 118 24.56 5.38 0.92
C THR A 118 23.17 5.09 0.36
N LEU A 119 22.14 5.41 1.10
CA LEU A 119 20.76 5.23 0.64
C LEU A 119 20.45 6.11 -0.60
N ASP A 120 21.08 7.29 -0.69
CA ASP A 120 20.88 8.24 -1.79
C ASP A 120 21.52 7.76 -3.11
N ASP A 121 22.55 6.92 -3.02
CA ASP A 121 23.20 6.33 -4.20
C ASP A 121 22.36 5.22 -4.84
N LEU A 122 21.38 4.69 -4.11
CA LEU A 122 20.46 3.68 -4.61
C LEU A 122 19.34 4.35 -5.42
N LYS A 123 19.26 4.03 -6.72
CA LYS A 123 18.18 4.52 -7.59
C LYS A 123 16.86 3.84 -7.22
N ILE A 124 16.14 4.40 -6.26
CA ILE A 124 14.88 3.85 -5.75
C ILE A 124 13.71 4.69 -6.27
N ASP A 125 12.84 4.04 -7.02
CA ASP A 125 11.69 4.66 -7.69
C ASP A 125 10.46 4.81 -6.78
N ILE A 126 9.41 5.43 -7.33
CA ILE A 126 8.11 5.58 -6.66
C ILE A 126 7.49 4.21 -6.33
N GLN A 127 6.69 4.19 -5.28
CA GLN A 127 5.88 3.01 -4.92
C GLN A 127 4.57 3.01 -5.72
N GLN A 128 4.58 2.49 -6.94
CA GLN A 128 3.39 2.47 -7.81
C GLN A 128 2.19 1.79 -7.13
N ASN A 129 2.39 0.64 -6.49
CA ASN A 129 1.33 -0.11 -5.80
C ASN A 129 0.69 0.70 -4.66
N LEU A 130 1.45 1.55 -3.98
CA LEU A 130 0.97 2.43 -2.92
C LEU A 130 0.68 3.85 -3.40
N LYS A 131 0.85 4.15 -4.69
CA LYS A 131 0.54 5.45 -5.31
C LYS A 131 1.16 6.62 -4.54
N LYS A 132 2.45 6.50 -4.20
CA LYS A 132 3.17 7.49 -3.40
C LYS A 132 4.66 7.52 -3.70
N LYS A 133 5.29 8.62 -3.30
CA LYS A 133 6.74 8.83 -3.32
C LYS A 133 7.20 9.16 -1.91
N ASP A 134 7.50 8.12 -1.14
CA ASP A 134 8.11 8.28 0.17
C ASP A 134 9.61 8.02 0.05
N PRO A 135 10.46 8.74 0.79
CA PRO A 135 11.88 8.41 0.87
C PRO A 135 12.09 6.98 1.35
N PRO A 136 13.02 6.22 0.76
CA PRO A 136 13.38 4.91 1.29
C PRO A 136 14.07 5.05 2.64
N TYR A 137 14.05 3.99 3.45
CA TYR A 137 14.62 4.05 4.79
C TYR A 137 15.42 2.79 5.15
N ILE A 138 16.44 3.01 5.99
CA ILE A 138 17.13 1.99 6.77
C ILE A 138 17.27 2.58 8.18
N LEU A 139 16.60 1.99 9.16
CA LEU A 139 16.50 2.55 10.50
C LEU A 139 16.97 1.55 11.55
N PRO A 140 17.82 1.94 12.52
CA PRO A 140 18.24 1.05 13.60
C PRO A 140 17.03 0.67 14.47
N ILE A 141 17.01 -0.59 14.94
CA ILE A 141 15.98 -1.10 15.85
C ILE A 141 16.55 -1.11 17.28
N ASN A 142 15.99 -0.30 18.16
CA ASN A 142 16.37 -0.26 19.56
C ASN A 142 15.16 -0.02 20.47
N GLU A 143 15.32 -0.18 21.78
CA GLU A 143 14.24 -0.03 22.75
C GLU A 143 13.65 1.38 22.79
N ARG A 144 14.45 2.40 22.48
CA ARG A 144 14.00 3.79 22.52
C ARG A 144 13.07 4.15 21.37
N ASN A 145 13.32 3.57 20.18
CA ASN A 145 12.61 3.96 18.95
C ASN A 145 11.56 2.96 18.46
N HIS A 146 11.45 1.75 19.05
CA HIS A 146 10.56 0.70 18.52
C HIS A 146 9.10 1.16 18.33
N LYS A 147 8.54 1.92 19.29
CA LYS A 147 7.17 2.48 19.18
C LYS A 147 7.04 3.50 18.05
N LEU A 148 8.09 4.31 17.84
CA LEU A 148 8.13 5.23 16.71
C LEU A 148 8.18 4.46 15.39
N LEU A 149 9.02 3.44 15.29
CA LEU A 149 9.12 2.59 14.11
C LEU A 149 7.80 1.87 13.80
N GLU A 150 7.05 1.42 14.82
CA GLU A 150 5.71 0.86 14.61
C GLU A 150 4.75 1.87 14.00
N LYS A 151 4.69 3.11 14.52
CA LYS A 151 3.88 4.18 13.96
C LYS A 151 4.28 4.51 12.53
N GLU A 152 5.58 4.60 12.26
CA GLU A 152 6.14 4.91 10.95
C GLU A 152 5.83 3.82 9.92
N LEU A 153 6.00 2.55 10.28
CA LEU A 153 5.63 1.41 9.43
C LEU A 153 4.14 1.40 9.12
N PHE A 154 3.30 1.63 10.13
CA PHE A 154 1.86 1.67 9.95
C PHE A 154 1.45 2.82 9.02
N ALA A 155 1.94 4.03 9.29
CA ALA A 155 1.67 5.18 8.44
C ALA A 155 2.23 4.96 7.02
N GLY A 156 3.43 4.36 6.89
CA GLY A 156 4.02 3.94 5.61
C GLY A 156 3.24 2.86 4.86
N SER A 157 2.35 2.13 5.53
CA SER A 157 1.49 1.12 4.91
C SER A 157 0.31 1.72 4.14
N TYR A 158 -0.01 3.01 4.29
CA TYR A 158 -1.10 3.68 3.56
C TYR A 158 -0.72 3.99 2.11
N LYS A 159 -1.72 3.94 1.23
CA LYS A 159 -1.63 4.49 -0.13
C LYS A 159 -1.56 6.02 -0.01
N GLY A 160 -0.67 6.67 -0.77
CA GLY A 160 -0.58 8.13 -0.79
C GLY A 160 -1.87 8.74 -1.35
N VAL A 161 -2.30 8.25 -2.52
CA VAL A 161 -3.52 8.67 -3.20
C VAL A 161 -4.64 7.66 -2.95
N THR A 162 -5.63 8.03 -2.15
CA THR A 162 -6.80 7.21 -1.76
C THR A 162 -8.01 8.12 -1.52
N ASP A 163 -9.16 7.55 -1.12
CA ASP A 163 -10.35 8.31 -0.78
C ASP A 163 -10.24 9.01 0.60
N LEU A 164 -11.10 10.00 0.81
CA LEU A 164 -11.09 10.85 2.00
C LEU A 164 -11.30 10.09 3.31
N VAL A 165 -12.16 9.03 3.33
CA VAL A 165 -12.44 8.26 4.55
C VAL A 165 -11.24 7.42 4.93
N THR A 166 -10.67 6.69 3.96
CA THR A 166 -9.45 5.91 4.17
C THR A 166 -8.28 6.79 4.60
N LYS A 167 -8.24 8.04 4.12
CA LYS A 167 -7.13 8.94 4.40
C LYS A 167 -7.20 9.60 5.77
N TRP A 168 -8.37 10.01 6.23
CA TRP A 168 -8.51 10.85 7.44
C TRP A 168 -9.34 10.22 8.55
N VAL A 169 -10.30 9.34 8.23
CA VAL A 169 -11.18 8.73 9.26
C VAL A 169 -10.57 7.44 9.80
N TRP A 170 -10.13 6.54 8.91
CA TRP A 170 -9.66 5.21 9.31
C TRP A 170 -8.27 5.14 9.96
N PRO A 171 -7.30 6.09 9.80
CA PRO A 171 -5.94 5.87 10.30
C PRO A 171 -5.87 5.56 11.79
N LEU A 172 -6.55 6.33 12.63
CA LEU A 172 -6.49 6.14 14.08
C LEU A 172 -7.16 4.83 14.54
N PRO A 173 -8.43 4.54 14.21
CA PRO A 173 -9.05 3.29 14.62
C PRO A 173 -8.39 2.05 14.01
N ALA A 174 -7.91 2.12 12.76
CA ALA A 174 -7.21 1.01 12.13
C ALA A 174 -5.85 0.72 12.78
N TYR A 175 -5.14 1.73 13.28
CA TYR A 175 -3.90 1.54 14.05
C TYR A 175 -4.16 0.67 15.27
N TRP A 176 -5.15 1.03 16.09
CA TRP A 176 -5.50 0.27 17.28
C TRP A 176 -6.02 -1.15 16.97
N CYS A 177 -6.89 -1.27 15.97
CA CYS A 177 -7.41 -2.56 15.55
C CYS A 177 -6.29 -3.49 15.03
N THR A 178 -5.34 -2.95 14.26
CA THR A 178 -4.17 -3.70 13.78
C THR A 178 -3.30 -4.18 14.94
N HIS A 179 -3.08 -3.37 15.97
CA HIS A 179 -2.38 -3.79 17.19
C HIS A 179 -3.10 -4.93 17.92
N LEU A 180 -4.41 -4.86 18.03
CA LEU A 180 -5.21 -5.95 18.60
C LEU A 180 -5.06 -7.24 17.76
N CYS A 181 -5.15 -7.15 16.45
CA CYS A 181 -4.96 -8.29 15.55
C CYS A 181 -3.57 -8.93 15.76
N VAL A 182 -2.51 -8.13 15.82
CA VAL A 182 -1.15 -8.65 16.06
C VAL A 182 -1.05 -9.30 17.44
N ARG A 183 -1.60 -8.66 18.48
CA ARG A 183 -1.58 -9.17 19.87
C ARG A 183 -2.29 -10.52 20.01
N TYR A 184 -3.42 -10.71 19.31
CA TYR A 184 -4.19 -11.96 19.34
C TYR A 184 -3.80 -12.95 18.25
N GLY A 185 -2.75 -12.68 17.48
CA GLY A 185 -2.26 -13.57 16.42
C GLY A 185 -3.20 -13.70 15.21
N TRP A 186 -4.08 -12.72 14.99
CA TRP A 186 -4.95 -12.70 13.82
C TRP A 186 -4.14 -12.46 12.55
N LYS A 187 -4.46 -13.26 11.54
CA LYS A 187 -3.87 -13.09 10.19
C LYS A 187 -4.74 -12.18 9.33
N PRO A 188 -4.18 -11.52 8.29
CA PRO A 188 -4.98 -10.69 7.39
C PRO A 188 -6.22 -11.42 6.85
N ASN A 189 -6.09 -12.65 6.43
CA ASN A 189 -7.21 -13.44 5.89
C ASN A 189 -8.38 -13.59 6.87
N HIS A 190 -8.15 -13.65 8.20
CA HIS A 190 -9.25 -13.69 9.17
C HIS A 190 -10.06 -12.38 9.14
N VAL A 191 -9.37 -11.26 9.01
CA VAL A 191 -10.01 -9.93 8.92
C VAL A 191 -10.74 -9.78 7.59
N THR A 192 -10.13 -10.23 6.48
CA THR A 192 -10.77 -10.23 5.15
C THR A 192 -12.06 -11.08 5.16
N TRP A 193 -12.03 -12.29 5.72
CA TRP A 193 -13.26 -13.11 5.81
C TRP A 193 -14.35 -12.44 6.64
N LEU A 194 -13.97 -11.79 7.75
CA LEU A 194 -14.93 -11.05 8.56
C LEU A 194 -15.52 -9.89 7.77
N SER A 195 -14.71 -9.16 6.98
CA SER A 195 -15.21 -8.08 6.11
C SER A 195 -16.17 -8.60 5.04
N VAL A 196 -15.91 -9.77 4.45
CA VAL A 196 -16.82 -10.43 3.49
C VAL A 196 -18.17 -10.74 4.13
N VAL A 197 -18.17 -11.27 5.36
CA VAL A 197 -19.41 -11.54 6.11
C VAL A 197 -20.22 -10.26 6.29
N PHE A 198 -19.57 -9.16 6.71
CA PHE A 198 -20.26 -7.86 6.81
C PHE A 198 -20.72 -7.33 5.46
N ALA A 199 -19.99 -7.57 4.36
CA ALA A 199 -20.41 -7.18 3.01
C ALA A 199 -21.71 -7.88 2.60
N ILE A 200 -21.81 -9.18 2.86
CA ILE A 200 -23.00 -9.98 2.54
C ILE A 200 -24.19 -9.50 3.37
N PHE A 201 -24.02 -9.37 4.69
CA PHE A 201 -25.11 -8.92 5.57
C PHE A 201 -25.56 -7.50 5.27
N ALA A 202 -24.66 -6.60 4.90
CA ALA A 202 -25.00 -5.26 4.44
C ALA A 202 -25.90 -5.30 3.19
N GLY A 203 -25.52 -6.12 2.19
CA GLY A 203 -26.33 -6.31 0.98
C GLY A 203 -27.71 -6.89 1.27
N VAL A 204 -27.79 -7.92 2.12
CA VAL A 204 -29.08 -8.51 2.56
C VAL A 204 -29.93 -7.48 3.29
N ALA A 205 -29.36 -6.72 4.22
CA ALA A 205 -30.09 -5.68 4.94
C ALA A 205 -30.61 -4.58 4.00
N PHE A 206 -29.82 -4.14 3.03
CA PHE A 206 -30.25 -3.19 2.00
C PHE A 206 -31.39 -3.76 1.16
N TRP A 207 -31.31 -5.02 0.75
CA TRP A 207 -32.35 -5.68 -0.04
C TRP A 207 -33.72 -5.69 0.65
N TYR A 208 -33.74 -5.91 1.96
CA TYR A 208 -34.97 -5.90 2.76
C TYR A 208 -35.37 -4.51 3.27
N GLY A 209 -34.70 -3.44 2.88
CA GLY A 209 -35.01 -2.06 3.31
C GLY A 209 -34.53 -1.72 4.73
N PHE A 210 -33.73 -2.57 5.37
CA PHE A 210 -33.10 -2.29 6.67
C PHE A 210 -31.86 -1.40 6.49
N PHE A 211 -32.07 -0.20 5.93
CA PHE A 211 -30.97 0.67 5.49
C PHE A 211 -30.01 1.04 6.61
N ALA A 212 -30.49 1.31 7.84
CA ALA A 212 -29.62 1.62 8.98
C ALA A 212 -28.66 0.46 9.31
N ALA A 213 -29.20 -0.77 9.42
CA ALA A 213 -28.40 -1.96 9.69
C ALA A 213 -27.38 -2.23 8.57
N GLY A 214 -27.83 -2.10 7.32
CA GLY A 214 -26.96 -2.25 6.16
C GLY A 214 -25.83 -1.21 6.12
N LEU A 215 -26.11 0.04 6.47
CA LEU A 215 -25.07 1.10 6.56
C LEU A 215 -24.06 0.81 7.66
N ILE A 216 -24.50 0.41 8.85
CA ILE A 216 -23.61 0.06 9.95
C ILE A 216 -22.68 -1.09 9.51
N MET A 217 -23.21 -2.15 8.92
CA MET A 217 -22.42 -3.28 8.42
C MET A 217 -21.50 -2.89 7.28
N GLY A 218 -21.98 -2.03 6.36
CA GLY A 218 -21.17 -1.48 5.27
C GLY A 218 -19.98 -0.68 5.77
N TRP A 219 -20.14 0.18 6.77
CA TRP A 219 -19.05 0.93 7.39
C TRP A 219 -18.07 0.03 8.12
N PHE A 220 -18.53 -0.99 8.85
CA PHE A 220 -17.63 -1.99 9.46
C PHE A 220 -16.85 -2.76 8.39
N MET A 221 -17.49 -3.17 7.31
CA MET A 221 -16.83 -3.83 6.20
C MET A 221 -15.69 -2.98 5.64
N THR A 222 -15.93 -1.69 5.32
CA THR A 222 -14.90 -0.83 4.73
C THR A 222 -13.75 -0.54 5.70
N PHE A 223 -14.07 -0.48 6.99
CA PHE A 223 -13.07 -0.36 8.05
C PHE A 223 -12.17 -1.60 8.12
N LEU A 224 -12.76 -2.79 8.19
CA LEU A 224 -12.02 -4.05 8.26
C LEU A 224 -11.16 -4.31 7.03
N ASP A 225 -11.64 -3.98 5.86
CA ASP A 225 -10.89 -3.99 4.60
C ASP A 225 -9.65 -3.04 4.64
N THR A 226 -9.77 -1.92 5.34
CA THR A 226 -8.60 -1.09 5.60
C THR A 226 -7.63 -1.78 6.57
N VAL A 227 -8.12 -2.43 7.62
CA VAL A 227 -7.30 -3.10 8.64
C VAL A 227 -6.53 -4.28 8.06
N ASP A 228 -7.16 -5.15 7.25
CA ASP A 228 -6.49 -6.34 6.70
C ASP A 228 -5.32 -5.99 5.80
N GLY A 229 -5.49 -5.00 4.92
CA GLY A 229 -4.40 -4.52 4.09
C GLY A 229 -3.26 -3.85 4.88
N LYS A 230 -3.56 -3.19 6.02
CA LYS A 230 -2.51 -2.66 6.91
C LYS A 230 -1.80 -3.79 7.64
N LEU A 231 -2.57 -4.72 8.22
CA LEU A 231 -2.05 -5.89 8.91
C LEU A 231 -1.10 -6.69 8.01
N ALA A 232 -1.51 -6.96 6.76
CA ALA A 232 -0.69 -7.67 5.78
C ALA A 232 0.66 -6.97 5.54
N ARG A 233 0.66 -5.65 5.41
CA ARG A 233 1.88 -4.86 5.14
C ARG A 233 2.79 -4.73 6.36
N VAL A 234 2.25 -4.45 7.55
CA VAL A 234 3.09 -4.30 8.75
C VAL A 234 3.65 -5.63 9.26
N THR A 235 2.97 -6.76 8.99
CA THR A 235 3.45 -8.10 9.36
C THR A 235 4.16 -8.84 8.23
N VAL A 236 4.29 -8.20 7.05
CA VAL A 236 4.92 -8.82 5.86
C VAL A 236 4.30 -10.19 5.53
N THR A 237 2.96 -10.22 5.44
CA THR A 237 2.18 -11.43 5.16
C THR A 237 1.27 -11.28 3.95
N SER A 238 1.54 -10.31 3.07
CA SER A 238 0.82 -10.15 1.80
C SER A 238 0.96 -11.42 0.95
N SER A 239 -0.14 -11.86 0.36
CA SER A 239 -0.17 -13.02 -0.52
C SER A 239 -0.87 -12.68 -1.84
N ARG A 240 -0.44 -13.29 -2.94
CA ARG A 240 -1.10 -13.10 -4.26
C ARG A 240 -2.58 -13.47 -4.21
N PHE A 241 -2.93 -14.52 -3.47
CA PHE A 241 -4.33 -14.92 -3.30
C PHE A 241 -5.15 -13.86 -2.55
N GLY A 242 -4.61 -13.32 -1.44
CA GLY A 242 -5.24 -12.24 -0.69
C GLY A 242 -5.44 -10.99 -1.54
N ASP A 243 -4.43 -10.59 -2.31
CA ASP A 243 -4.51 -9.43 -3.20
C ASP A 243 -5.58 -9.60 -4.30
N VAL A 244 -5.70 -10.80 -4.91
CA VAL A 244 -6.73 -11.10 -5.93
C VAL A 244 -8.12 -11.12 -5.32
N LEU A 245 -8.28 -11.72 -4.13
CA LEU A 245 -9.56 -11.77 -3.41
C LEU A 245 -10.04 -10.37 -3.03
N ASP A 246 -9.16 -9.56 -2.44
CA ASP A 246 -9.43 -8.19 -2.04
C ASP A 246 -9.85 -7.31 -3.25
N HIS A 247 -9.05 -7.32 -4.32
CA HIS A 247 -9.39 -6.57 -5.54
C HIS A 247 -10.67 -7.06 -6.21
N GLY A 248 -10.92 -8.35 -6.24
CA GLY A 248 -12.13 -8.93 -6.82
C GLY A 248 -13.37 -8.51 -6.04
N LEU A 249 -13.32 -8.61 -4.72
CA LEU A 249 -14.40 -8.17 -3.85
C LEU A 249 -14.66 -6.67 -4.00
N ASP A 250 -13.62 -5.84 -4.03
CA ASP A 250 -13.72 -4.38 -4.18
C ASP A 250 -14.40 -3.93 -5.47
N ILE A 251 -14.38 -4.78 -6.50
CA ILE A 251 -15.05 -4.51 -7.77
C ILE A 251 -16.50 -5.03 -7.76
N ILE A 252 -16.76 -6.19 -7.15
CA ILE A 252 -18.03 -6.89 -7.29
C ILE A 252 -19.08 -6.39 -6.28
N HIS A 253 -18.72 -6.24 -5.01
CA HIS A 253 -19.75 -5.96 -3.99
C HIS A 253 -20.38 -4.56 -4.05
N PRO A 254 -19.68 -3.45 -4.43
CA PRO A 254 -20.32 -2.13 -4.39
C PRO A 254 -21.53 -2.00 -5.31
N PRO A 255 -21.50 -2.40 -6.61
CA PRO A 255 -22.70 -2.33 -7.45
C PRO A 255 -23.82 -3.23 -6.93
N LEU A 256 -23.51 -4.39 -6.32
CA LEU A 256 -24.51 -5.25 -5.72
C LEU A 256 -25.21 -4.58 -4.52
N TRP A 257 -24.49 -3.82 -3.71
CA TRP A 257 -25.08 -3.03 -2.62
C TRP A 257 -26.03 -1.93 -3.13
N TYR A 258 -25.67 -1.24 -4.21
CA TYR A 258 -26.52 -0.20 -4.78
C TYR A 258 -27.78 -0.79 -5.42
N LEU A 259 -27.68 -1.96 -6.07
CA LEU A 259 -28.82 -2.70 -6.56
C LEU A 259 -29.72 -3.17 -5.39
N ALA A 260 -29.14 -3.77 -4.36
CA ALA A 260 -29.86 -4.19 -3.17
C ALA A 260 -30.56 -3.03 -2.48
N TRP A 261 -29.91 -1.86 -2.39
CA TRP A 261 -30.53 -0.64 -1.90
C TRP A 261 -31.74 -0.24 -2.75
N GLY A 262 -31.61 -0.29 -4.08
CA GLY A 262 -32.72 -0.02 -5.01
C GLY A 262 -33.91 -1.00 -4.78
N PHE A 263 -33.66 -2.29 -4.65
CA PHE A 263 -34.70 -3.28 -4.35
C PHE A 263 -35.36 -3.01 -3.00
N GLY A 264 -34.61 -2.62 -1.97
CA GLY A 264 -35.13 -2.23 -0.66
C GLY A 264 -36.04 -0.98 -0.73
N LEU A 265 -35.82 -0.07 -1.66
CA LEU A 265 -36.67 1.10 -1.89
C LEU A 265 -38.04 0.72 -2.49
N ALA A 266 -38.14 -0.35 -3.26
CA ALA A 266 -39.41 -0.80 -3.85
C ALA A 266 -40.48 -1.11 -2.79
N GLY A 267 -40.07 -1.47 -1.55
CA GLY A 267 -40.95 -1.69 -0.41
C GLY A 267 -41.22 -0.43 0.45
N THR A 268 -40.75 0.75 0.06
CA THR A 268 -40.89 1.98 0.84
C THR A 268 -41.89 2.93 0.18
N LEU A 269 -42.50 3.81 1.00
CA LEU A 269 -43.46 4.82 0.52
C LEU A 269 -42.80 6.02 -0.19
N THR A 270 -41.48 6.05 -0.29
CA THR A 270 -40.75 7.15 -0.95
C THR A 270 -40.81 6.95 -2.46
N PRO A 271 -41.42 7.88 -3.21
CA PRO A 271 -41.56 7.76 -4.66
C PRO A 271 -40.23 8.05 -5.32
N VAL A 272 -39.45 7.01 -5.64
CA VAL A 272 -38.38 7.13 -6.60
C VAL A 272 -39.02 7.01 -7.98
N GLY A 273 -38.90 8.01 -8.83
CA GLY A 273 -39.49 8.00 -10.17
C GLY A 273 -39.30 6.65 -10.90
N ASN A 274 -38.54 6.58 -11.95
CA ASN A 274 -38.25 5.32 -12.63
C ASN A 274 -37.02 4.64 -11.94
N LEU A 275 -37.29 3.78 -10.95
CA LEU A 275 -36.24 3.03 -10.20
C LEU A 275 -35.38 2.14 -11.10
N GLU A 276 -35.98 1.49 -12.08
CA GLU A 276 -35.27 0.65 -13.05
C GLU A 276 -34.26 1.46 -13.84
N LEU A 277 -34.64 2.62 -14.36
CA LEU A 277 -33.75 3.53 -15.06
C LEU A 277 -32.59 3.98 -14.16
N LEU A 278 -32.85 4.31 -12.88
CA LEU A 278 -31.80 4.70 -11.94
C LEU A 278 -30.82 3.57 -11.70
N MET A 279 -31.26 2.32 -11.57
CA MET A 279 -30.39 1.17 -11.41
C MET A 279 -29.51 0.93 -12.65
N TRP A 280 -30.09 1.07 -13.85
CA TRP A 280 -29.30 0.97 -15.09
C TRP A 280 -28.28 2.10 -15.23
N LEU A 281 -28.65 3.34 -14.91
CA LEU A 281 -27.72 4.47 -14.92
C LEU A 281 -26.59 4.30 -13.89
N MET A 282 -26.90 3.76 -12.71
CA MET A 282 -25.89 3.44 -11.70
C MET A 282 -24.89 2.39 -12.22
N LEU A 283 -25.39 1.29 -12.79
CA LEU A 283 -24.51 0.25 -13.37
C LEU A 283 -23.66 0.81 -14.52
N PHE A 284 -24.27 1.60 -15.42
CA PHE A 284 -23.55 2.25 -16.51
C PHE A 284 -22.44 3.16 -15.98
N GLY A 285 -22.75 4.03 -15.00
CA GLY A 285 -21.76 4.91 -14.38
C GLY A 285 -20.67 4.14 -13.67
N TYR A 286 -21.01 3.09 -12.91
CA TYR A 286 -20.03 2.26 -12.21
C TYR A 286 -19.08 1.54 -13.18
N ILE A 287 -19.64 0.80 -14.15
CA ILE A 287 -18.85 0.03 -15.14
C ILE A 287 -18.03 0.96 -16.01
N GLY A 288 -18.65 2.06 -16.51
CA GLY A 288 -17.98 3.06 -17.33
C GLY A 288 -16.76 3.66 -16.64
N GLY A 289 -16.88 4.01 -15.35
CA GLY A 289 -15.77 4.52 -14.56
C GLY A 289 -14.64 3.50 -14.42
N ARG A 290 -14.96 2.20 -14.16
CA ARG A 290 -13.95 1.12 -14.09
C ARG A 290 -13.25 0.91 -15.44
N LEU A 291 -14.00 0.94 -16.54
CA LEU A 291 -13.44 0.81 -17.88
C LEU A 291 -12.49 1.97 -18.22
N CYS A 292 -12.84 3.21 -17.88
CA CYS A 292 -11.96 4.37 -18.07
C CYS A 292 -10.64 4.22 -17.30
N GLU A 293 -10.68 3.79 -16.03
CA GLU A 293 -9.48 3.53 -15.23
C GLU A 293 -8.62 2.42 -15.83
N GLY A 294 -9.24 1.29 -16.18
CA GLY A 294 -8.55 0.17 -16.81
C GLY A 294 -7.93 0.53 -18.15
N ALA A 295 -8.67 1.21 -19.04
CA ALA A 295 -8.17 1.67 -20.32
C ALA A 295 -6.97 2.62 -20.17
N PHE A 296 -7.01 3.51 -19.19
CA PHE A 296 -5.87 4.40 -18.90
C PHE A 296 -4.67 3.59 -18.41
N GLN A 297 -4.86 2.75 -17.39
CA GLN A 297 -3.77 2.04 -16.72
C GLN A 297 -3.09 1.00 -17.63
N PHE A 298 -3.87 0.22 -18.38
CA PHE A 298 -3.33 -0.86 -19.20
C PHE A 298 -3.09 -0.45 -20.65
N GLY A 299 -3.86 0.51 -21.16
CA GLY A 299 -3.76 0.96 -22.55
C GLY A 299 -2.82 2.13 -22.77
N LEU A 300 -2.73 3.09 -21.87
CA LEU A 300 -1.99 4.34 -22.08
C LEU A 300 -0.73 4.48 -21.23
N ALA A 301 -0.82 4.26 -19.91
CA ALA A 301 0.18 4.81 -18.98
C ALA A 301 1.00 3.76 -18.22
N LYS A 302 0.55 2.52 -18.09
CA LYS A 302 1.12 1.45 -17.23
C LYS A 302 1.20 1.84 -15.74
N PHE A 303 0.48 2.89 -15.34
CA PHE A 303 0.31 3.30 -13.94
C PHE A 303 -1.12 3.80 -13.73
N ASP A 304 -1.53 3.94 -12.46
CA ASP A 304 -2.90 4.31 -12.09
C ASP A 304 -3.23 5.75 -12.52
N MET A 305 -4.40 5.97 -13.11
CA MET A 305 -4.89 7.27 -13.59
C MET A 305 -4.82 8.35 -12.51
N PHE A 306 -5.10 8.01 -11.24
CA PHE A 306 -5.17 8.96 -10.14
C PHE A 306 -3.80 9.52 -9.71
N ILE A 307 -2.71 9.01 -10.26
CA ILE A 307 -1.37 9.58 -10.07
C ILE A 307 -0.80 10.21 -11.34
N TRP A 308 -1.62 10.44 -12.38
CA TRP A 308 -1.15 11.06 -13.62
C TRP A 308 -0.85 12.55 -13.42
N ARG A 309 -1.82 13.35 -12.96
CA ARG A 309 -1.66 14.76 -12.65
C ARG A 309 -2.15 15.03 -11.22
N ARG A 310 -1.75 16.16 -10.62
CA ARG A 310 -2.18 16.54 -9.25
C ARG A 310 -3.71 16.57 -9.12
N PHE A 311 -4.41 17.10 -10.14
CA PHE A 311 -5.87 17.10 -10.20
C PHE A 311 -6.47 15.70 -9.99
N ASP A 312 -5.90 14.69 -10.63
CA ASP A 312 -6.42 13.31 -10.56
C ASP A 312 -6.28 12.74 -9.15
N SER A 313 -5.23 13.13 -8.42
CA SER A 313 -5.06 12.75 -7.02
C SER A 313 -6.08 13.40 -6.10
N PHE A 314 -6.44 14.68 -6.34
CA PHE A 314 -7.55 15.33 -5.62
C PHE A 314 -8.90 14.71 -5.98
N ASN A 315 -9.15 14.47 -7.27
CA ASN A 315 -10.37 13.79 -7.72
C ASN A 315 -10.55 12.42 -7.06
N ARG A 316 -9.46 11.67 -6.81
CA ARG A 316 -9.51 10.37 -6.15
C ARG A 316 -10.07 10.43 -4.72
N LEU A 317 -9.94 11.54 -4.03
CA LEU A 317 -10.50 11.70 -2.68
C LEU A 317 -12.00 11.46 -2.65
N ILE A 318 -12.71 11.92 -3.69
CA ILE A 318 -14.17 11.95 -3.77
C ILE A 318 -14.76 11.13 -4.92
N THR A 319 -13.96 10.56 -5.81
CA THR A 319 -14.44 9.73 -6.93
C THR A 319 -15.50 8.73 -6.47
N ALA A 320 -16.53 8.52 -7.27
CA ALA A 320 -17.63 7.59 -6.98
C ALA A 320 -17.11 6.16 -6.78
N ARG A 321 -16.77 5.86 -5.55
CA ARG A 321 -16.31 4.57 -5.06
C ARG A 321 -17.03 4.26 -3.74
N ARG A 322 -16.79 3.07 -3.20
CA ARG A 322 -17.43 2.54 -2.01
C ARG A 322 -17.62 3.58 -0.88
N ASN A 323 -16.53 4.15 -0.36
CA ASN A 323 -16.59 5.05 0.79
C ASN A 323 -17.34 6.38 0.49
N PRO A 324 -17.01 7.14 -0.57
CA PRO A 324 -17.79 8.33 -0.93
C PRO A 324 -19.28 8.04 -1.16
N ASN A 325 -19.61 6.91 -1.78
CA ASN A 325 -21.01 6.54 -2.00
C ASN A 325 -21.73 6.14 -0.70
N LEU A 326 -21.05 5.46 0.23
CA LEU A 326 -21.63 5.19 1.56
C LEU A 326 -21.95 6.48 2.31
N ILE A 327 -21.14 7.53 2.15
CA ILE A 327 -21.48 8.85 2.72
C ILE A 327 -22.80 9.36 2.15
N LEU A 328 -22.99 9.29 0.83
CA LEU A 328 -24.22 9.75 0.16
C LEU A 328 -25.43 8.92 0.59
N LEU A 329 -25.29 7.58 0.68
CA LEU A 329 -26.36 6.71 1.19
C LEU A 329 -26.67 7.00 2.66
N THR A 330 -25.64 7.21 3.49
CA THR A 330 -25.80 7.56 4.91
C THR A 330 -26.55 8.91 5.05
N TYR A 331 -26.19 9.89 4.24
CA TYR A 331 -26.87 11.19 4.22
C TYR A 331 -28.35 11.03 3.84
N GLY A 332 -28.66 10.31 2.75
CA GLY A 332 -30.04 10.06 2.33
C GLY A 332 -30.87 9.36 3.42
N TRP A 333 -30.29 8.34 4.07
CA TRP A 333 -30.94 7.68 5.19
C TRP A 333 -31.16 8.63 6.38
N TYR A 334 -30.13 9.42 6.76
CA TYR A 334 -30.18 10.34 7.90
C TYR A 334 -31.30 11.40 7.76
N VAL A 335 -31.53 11.92 6.55
CA VAL A 335 -32.60 12.88 6.27
C VAL A 335 -33.98 12.23 6.03
N GLY A 336 -34.10 10.90 6.28
CA GLY A 336 -35.36 10.17 6.06
C GLY A 336 -35.73 9.95 4.59
N ARG A 337 -34.76 10.15 3.66
CA ARG A 337 -34.93 10.03 2.22
C ARG A 337 -33.92 9.06 1.61
N PRO A 338 -34.02 7.74 1.88
CA PRO A 338 -33.11 6.75 1.32
C PRO A 338 -33.14 6.72 -0.22
N ASP A 339 -34.26 7.10 -0.85
CA ASP A 339 -34.37 7.33 -2.29
C ASP A 339 -33.45 8.44 -2.79
N LEU A 340 -33.37 9.57 -2.07
CA LEU A 340 -32.40 10.64 -2.36
C LEU A 340 -30.97 10.13 -2.26
N GLY A 341 -30.66 9.26 -1.29
CA GLY A 341 -29.34 8.63 -1.18
C GLY A 341 -28.94 7.88 -2.45
N LEU A 342 -29.85 7.07 -3.00
CA LEU A 342 -29.60 6.37 -4.27
C LEU A 342 -29.45 7.35 -5.44
N LEU A 343 -30.31 8.35 -5.53
CA LEU A 343 -30.25 9.37 -6.58
C LEU A 343 -28.89 10.10 -6.58
N LEU A 344 -28.41 10.48 -5.39
CA LEU A 344 -27.09 11.12 -5.24
C LEU A 344 -25.94 10.19 -5.67
N VAL A 345 -26.03 8.90 -5.34
CA VAL A 345 -25.03 7.90 -5.78
C VAL A 345 -25.04 7.77 -7.30
N VAL A 346 -26.21 7.68 -7.94
CA VAL A 346 -26.34 7.61 -9.41
C VAL A 346 -25.74 8.86 -10.06
N ALA A 347 -26.16 10.05 -9.62
CA ALA A 347 -25.64 11.30 -10.15
C ALA A 347 -24.12 11.41 -10.00
N TRP A 348 -23.59 11.00 -8.82
CA TRP A 348 -22.16 11.04 -8.56
C TRP A 348 -21.36 10.03 -9.39
N HIS A 349 -21.93 8.85 -9.67
CA HIS A 349 -21.34 7.89 -10.61
C HIS A 349 -21.26 8.47 -12.03
N LEU A 350 -22.31 9.07 -12.52
CA LEU A 350 -22.32 9.67 -13.86
C LEU A 350 -21.33 10.84 -13.98
N ILE A 351 -21.30 11.73 -12.99
CA ILE A 351 -20.34 12.85 -12.94
C ILE A 351 -18.90 12.33 -12.87
N SER A 352 -18.63 11.39 -11.96
CA SER A 352 -17.29 10.81 -11.82
C SER A 352 -16.84 10.11 -13.10
N THR A 353 -17.73 9.37 -13.75
CA THR A 353 -17.43 8.68 -15.02
C THR A 353 -17.19 9.68 -16.16
N ALA A 354 -17.95 10.76 -16.24
CA ALA A 354 -17.71 11.82 -17.22
C ALA A 354 -16.33 12.48 -17.01
N ILE A 355 -15.95 12.76 -15.76
CA ILE A 355 -14.61 13.27 -15.43
C ILE A 355 -13.53 12.27 -15.85
N LEU A 356 -13.67 10.99 -15.48
CA LEU A 356 -12.68 9.96 -15.82
C LEU A 356 -12.56 9.75 -17.33
N PHE A 357 -13.66 9.80 -18.06
CA PHE A 357 -13.67 9.73 -19.51
C PHE A 357 -12.94 10.94 -20.15
N GLY A 358 -13.22 12.16 -19.67
CA GLY A 358 -12.49 13.34 -20.10
C GLY A 358 -10.98 13.24 -19.81
N ARG A 359 -10.61 12.68 -18.65
CA ARG A 359 -9.21 12.43 -18.32
C ARG A 359 -8.56 11.35 -19.22
N LEU A 360 -9.30 10.30 -19.57
CA LEU A 360 -8.86 9.27 -20.52
C LEU A 360 -8.57 9.88 -21.89
N LEU A 361 -9.48 10.70 -22.41
CA LEU A 361 -9.31 11.40 -23.70
C LEU A 361 -8.10 12.34 -23.67
N ALA A 362 -7.98 13.13 -22.59
CA ALA A 362 -6.82 14.02 -22.41
C ALA A 362 -5.51 13.22 -22.36
N GLY A 363 -5.47 12.11 -21.63
CA GLY A 363 -4.31 11.21 -21.59
C GLY A 363 -3.95 10.63 -22.97
N TRP A 364 -4.95 10.21 -23.73
CA TRP A 364 -4.76 9.74 -25.07
C TRP A 364 -4.18 10.81 -26.01
N GLN A 365 -4.68 12.06 -25.93
CA GLN A 365 -4.14 13.18 -26.73
C GLN A 365 -2.69 13.50 -26.36
N VAL A 366 -2.36 13.53 -25.05
CA VAL A 366 -1.00 13.77 -24.57
C VAL A 366 -0.07 12.64 -25.01
N SER A 367 -0.51 11.38 -24.86
CA SER A 367 0.29 10.21 -25.28
C SER A 367 0.61 10.24 -26.76
N ARG A 368 -0.32 10.71 -27.61
CA ARG A 368 -0.06 10.87 -29.06
C ARG A 368 0.92 11.97 -29.40
N LYS A 369 0.96 13.05 -28.61
CA LYS A 369 1.82 14.23 -28.86
C LYS A 369 3.19 14.08 -28.24
N GLU A 370 3.26 13.59 -27.02
CA GLU A 370 4.46 13.61 -26.17
C GLU A 370 5.05 12.19 -25.96
N GLY A 371 4.36 11.13 -26.42
CA GLY A 371 4.75 9.74 -26.22
C GLY A 371 4.33 9.20 -24.86
N GLN A 372 5.26 8.62 -24.10
CA GLN A 372 4.95 7.95 -22.85
C GLN A 372 4.49 8.92 -21.74
N LEU A 373 3.31 8.66 -21.18
CA LEU A 373 2.82 9.44 -20.03
C LEU A 373 3.70 9.26 -18.80
N ARG A 374 3.80 10.31 -17.99
CA ARG A 374 4.54 10.32 -16.73
C ARG A 374 3.64 10.71 -15.56
N SER A 375 3.86 10.08 -14.41
CA SER A 375 3.17 10.44 -13.18
C SER A 375 3.78 11.70 -12.57
N TRP A 376 2.94 12.61 -12.05
CA TRP A 376 3.41 13.80 -11.35
C TRP A 376 4.29 13.46 -10.12
N LEU A 377 4.12 12.25 -9.55
CA LEU A 377 4.97 11.78 -8.46
C LEU A 377 6.43 11.57 -8.87
N GLN A 378 6.70 11.33 -10.16
CA GLN A 378 8.08 11.19 -10.66
C GLN A 378 8.82 12.52 -10.66
N ASP A 379 8.09 13.61 -10.93
CA ASP A 379 8.64 14.94 -11.18
C ASP A 379 8.82 15.77 -9.90
N ILE A 380 8.35 15.30 -8.74
CA ILE A 380 8.45 16.00 -7.46
C ILE A 380 9.63 15.50 -6.61
N ASP A 381 10.18 16.41 -5.82
CA ASP A 381 11.03 16.13 -4.68
C ASP A 381 10.22 16.40 -3.38
N PRO A 382 9.87 15.38 -2.58
CA PRO A 382 9.06 15.58 -1.36
C PRO A 382 9.72 16.50 -0.34
N ALA A 383 11.03 16.67 -0.36
CA ALA A 383 11.74 17.58 0.54
C ALA A 383 11.67 19.03 0.04
N ARG A 384 11.94 19.24 -1.25
CA ARG A 384 11.99 20.57 -1.88
C ARG A 384 10.59 21.15 -2.14
N ASP A 385 9.66 20.30 -2.58
CA ASP A 385 8.32 20.71 -3.02
C ASP A 385 7.28 20.66 -1.89
N ARG A 386 7.71 20.68 -0.62
CA ARG A 386 6.86 20.57 0.58
C ARG A 386 5.72 21.59 0.65
N ASP A 387 5.88 22.76 0.05
CA ASP A 387 4.86 23.83 0.11
C ASP A 387 3.65 23.55 -0.78
N LEU A 388 3.79 22.69 -1.75
CA LEU A 388 2.69 22.31 -2.63
C LEU A 388 1.65 21.47 -1.87
N LEU A 389 0.37 21.90 -1.90
CA LEU A 389 -0.73 21.23 -1.21
C LEU A 389 -0.83 19.73 -1.60
N ALA A 390 -0.62 19.40 -2.88
CA ALA A 390 -0.64 18.02 -3.33
C ALA A 390 0.48 17.17 -2.67
N VAL A 391 1.68 17.74 -2.49
CA VAL A 391 2.79 17.07 -1.81
C VAL A 391 2.46 16.87 -0.34
N LYS A 392 1.98 17.90 0.35
CA LYS A 392 1.55 17.81 1.77
C LYS A 392 0.49 16.73 1.98
N LEU A 393 -0.44 16.58 1.05
CA LEU A 393 -1.54 15.63 1.19
C LEU A 393 -1.19 14.22 0.73
N PHE A 394 -0.39 14.04 -0.31
CA PHE A 394 -0.24 12.73 -0.97
C PHE A 394 1.14 12.09 -0.83
N THR A 395 2.11 12.79 -0.22
CA THR A 395 3.44 12.23 0.09
C THR A 395 3.74 12.33 1.59
N ARG A 396 4.83 11.71 2.02
CA ARG A 396 5.32 11.78 3.40
C ARG A 396 6.70 12.43 3.43
N ALA A 397 6.98 13.12 4.53
CA ALA A 397 8.32 13.61 4.80
C ALA A 397 9.28 12.43 5.11
N PRO A 398 10.59 12.60 4.87
CA PRO A 398 11.59 11.65 5.35
C PRO A 398 11.46 11.39 6.85
N ILE A 399 11.70 10.16 7.25
CA ILE A 399 11.80 9.80 8.67
C ILE A 399 13.16 10.32 9.14
N GLU A 400 13.16 11.32 10.02
CA GLU A 400 14.40 11.83 10.59
C GLU A 400 14.91 10.83 11.65
N PRO A 401 16.08 10.20 11.44
CA PRO A 401 16.71 9.38 12.46
C PRO A 401 17.16 10.30 13.58
N GLY A 402 16.45 10.31 14.70
CA GLY A 402 16.82 11.14 15.86
C GLY A 402 15.66 11.81 16.59
N ARG A 403 14.43 11.76 16.10
CA ARG A 403 13.24 12.16 16.86
C ARG A 403 12.70 10.94 17.63
N GLY A 404 13.35 10.60 18.73
CA GLY A 404 12.90 9.57 19.67
C GLY A 404 13.39 9.89 21.06
#